data_c16c956eb978f24772aa44709eacee4f
#
_entry.id   c16c956eb978f24772aa44709eacee4f
#
_cell.length_a   1.000
_cell.length_b   1.000
_cell.length_c   1.000
_cell.angle_alpha   90.00
_cell.angle_beta   90.00
_cell.angle_gamma   90.00
#
_symmetry.space_group_name_H-M   'P 1'
#
loop_
_entity.id
_entity.type
_entity.pdbx_description
1 polymer ?
#
loop_
_entity_poly.entity_id
_entity_poly.type
_entity_poly.pdbx_seq_one_letter_code
_entity_poly.pdbx_strand_id
1 'polypeptide(L)'
;MKRGPQIIYPKDVGSILISGNINANSKVLEIGTGSGALTLFLASILGNNSEFYSLDISKKNQYRAKKTISRYLSNYSSDFINDIQFINTDLSDFKIDTVPFKFDTVITDVPEPWVFFENNHINSNLYWVSYLPSISQVSKLAEVLQDNSFKDVEIKETMEREWTIRGNISRPKHTMVGHTGFIAVSYTHLTLPTNRE
;
A
#
# COMPACT_ATOMS: atom_id res chain seq x y z
N MET A 1 -26.35 9.04 -0.33
CA MET A 1 -25.15 9.33 0.51
C MET A 1 -23.93 9.09 -0.34
N LYS A 2 -23.02 10.08 -0.50
CA LYS A 2 -21.70 9.83 -1.09
C LYS A 2 -20.90 9.01 -0.07
N ARG A 3 -20.64 7.75 -0.35
CA ARG A 3 -19.75 6.91 0.46
C ARG A 3 -18.35 7.56 0.42
N GLY A 4 -17.72 7.68 1.57
CA GLY A 4 -16.30 8.07 1.64
C GLY A 4 -15.41 6.97 1.02
N PRO A 5 -14.08 7.21 0.88
CA PRO A 5 -13.16 6.17 0.46
C PRO A 5 -13.31 4.93 1.34
N GLN A 6 -13.27 3.75 0.73
CA GLN A 6 -13.33 2.49 1.46
C GLN A 6 -12.07 2.35 2.31
N ILE A 7 -12.21 1.87 3.52
CA ILE A 7 -11.09 1.64 4.43
C ILE A 7 -10.55 0.23 4.17
N ILE A 8 -9.24 0.09 4.00
CA ILE A 8 -8.58 -1.21 3.98
C ILE A 8 -8.69 -1.82 5.38
N TYR A 9 -9.14 -3.07 5.46
CA TYR A 9 -9.32 -3.76 6.73
C TYR A 9 -7.97 -4.13 7.38
N PRO A 10 -7.85 -4.14 8.71
CA PRO A 10 -6.60 -4.46 9.41
C PRO A 10 -5.97 -5.80 8.99
N LYS A 11 -6.80 -6.82 8.69
CA LYS A 11 -6.33 -8.12 8.20
C LYS A 11 -5.60 -8.02 6.85
N ASP A 12 -6.05 -7.11 5.98
CA ASP A 12 -5.45 -6.86 4.67
C ASP A 12 -4.21 -5.99 4.79
N VAL A 13 -4.24 -4.99 5.68
CA VAL A 13 -3.06 -4.16 5.99
C VAL A 13 -1.88 -5.02 6.42
N GLY A 14 -2.06 -5.98 7.34
CA GLY A 14 -0.99 -6.89 7.76
C GLY A 14 -0.37 -7.65 6.58
N SER A 15 -1.21 -8.17 5.69
CA SER A 15 -0.75 -8.87 4.48
C SER A 15 -0.01 -7.94 3.51
N ILE A 16 -0.48 -6.71 3.31
CA ILE A 16 0.17 -5.67 2.49
C ILE A 16 1.57 -5.36 3.04
N LEU A 17 1.69 -5.11 4.33
CA LEU A 17 2.95 -4.75 4.98
C LEU A 17 4.00 -5.86 4.85
N ILE A 18 3.60 -7.11 5.11
CA ILE A 18 4.49 -8.27 5.01
C ILE A 18 4.90 -8.50 3.55
N SER A 19 3.94 -8.50 2.62
CA SER A 19 4.21 -8.74 1.20
C SER A 19 5.04 -7.63 0.55
N GLY A 20 4.90 -6.40 1.02
CA GLY A 20 5.71 -5.25 0.59
C GLY A 20 7.08 -5.17 1.25
N ASN A 21 7.45 -6.14 2.10
CA ASN A 21 8.71 -6.13 2.85
C ASN A 21 8.96 -4.83 3.65
N ILE A 22 7.86 -4.27 4.21
CA ILE A 22 7.89 -2.99 4.93
C ILE A 22 8.55 -3.15 6.30
N ASN A 23 9.52 -2.32 6.58
CA ASN A 23 10.21 -2.23 7.85
C ASN A 23 10.53 -0.77 8.23
N ALA A 24 11.12 -0.56 9.41
CA ALA A 24 11.38 0.78 9.95
C ALA A 24 12.31 1.66 9.10
N ASN A 25 13.05 1.11 8.15
CA ASN A 25 13.97 1.85 7.30
C ASN A 25 13.52 1.93 5.83
N SER A 26 12.31 1.44 5.53
CA SER A 26 11.81 1.37 4.17
C SER A 26 11.50 2.75 3.59
N LYS A 27 11.74 2.91 2.29
CA LYS A 27 11.35 4.07 1.50
C LYS A 27 10.08 3.72 0.72
N VAL A 28 8.95 4.28 1.13
CA VAL A 28 7.62 3.87 0.70
C VAL A 28 6.91 4.97 -0.07
N LEU A 29 6.34 4.61 -1.22
CA LEU A 29 5.35 5.42 -1.93
C LEU A 29 3.98 4.77 -1.80
N GLU A 30 3.05 5.47 -1.17
CA GLU A 30 1.62 5.16 -1.16
C GLU A 30 0.92 5.94 -2.25
N ILE A 31 0.22 5.25 -3.14
CA ILE A 31 -0.62 5.84 -4.18
C ILE A 31 -2.08 5.58 -3.83
N GLY A 32 -2.78 6.66 -3.45
CA GLY A 32 -4.13 6.61 -2.91
C GLY A 32 -4.18 6.78 -1.39
N THR A 33 -3.93 8.00 -0.89
CA THR A 33 -4.06 8.34 0.54
C THR A 33 -5.46 8.00 1.09
N GLY A 34 -6.50 8.26 0.28
CA GLY A 34 -7.88 7.94 0.60
C GLY A 34 -8.35 8.45 1.96
N SER A 35 -8.72 7.52 2.84
CA SER A 35 -9.13 7.82 4.23
C SER A 35 -7.96 8.12 5.16
N GLY A 36 -6.73 7.77 4.77
CA GLY A 36 -5.52 7.81 5.58
C GLY A 36 -5.37 6.60 6.52
N ALA A 37 -6.18 5.56 6.37
CA ALA A 37 -6.10 4.38 7.23
C ALA A 37 -4.80 3.61 7.00
N LEU A 38 -4.47 3.28 5.75
CA LEU A 38 -3.20 2.64 5.41
C LEU A 38 -2.01 3.55 5.74
N THR A 39 -2.11 4.84 5.40
CA THR A 39 -1.10 5.86 5.73
C THR A 39 -0.78 5.86 7.22
N LEU A 40 -1.79 5.76 8.08
CA LEU A 40 -1.61 5.71 9.54
C LEU A 40 -0.84 4.46 9.99
N PHE A 41 -1.17 3.28 9.45
CA PHE A 41 -0.45 2.04 9.76
C PHE A 41 1.01 2.11 9.28
N LEU A 42 1.25 2.61 8.06
CA LEU A 42 2.60 2.83 7.55
C LEU A 42 3.39 3.78 8.46
N ALA A 43 2.81 4.92 8.82
CA ALA A 43 3.43 5.89 9.71
C ALA A 43 3.75 5.33 11.11
N SER A 44 3.01 4.32 11.58
CA SER A 44 3.27 3.67 12.87
C SER A 44 4.41 2.65 12.85
N ILE A 45 4.85 2.23 11.66
CA ILE A 45 5.90 1.22 11.49
C ILE A 45 7.22 1.85 11.01
N LEU A 46 7.12 2.84 10.13
CA LEU A 46 8.26 3.53 9.56
C LEU A 46 8.99 4.34 10.63
N GLY A 47 10.31 4.23 10.68
CA GLY A 47 11.19 4.92 11.64
C GLY A 47 11.85 6.17 11.06
N ASN A 48 12.70 6.81 11.84
CA ASN A 48 13.35 8.08 11.51
C ASN A 48 14.28 8.02 10.27
N ASN A 49 14.72 6.83 9.87
CA ASN A 49 15.56 6.63 8.69
C ASN A 49 14.76 6.24 7.45
N SER A 50 13.43 6.23 7.53
CA SER A 50 12.54 5.94 6.43
C SER A 50 12.21 7.20 5.61
N GLU A 51 11.70 6.97 4.41
CA GLU A 51 11.09 8.01 3.57
C GLU A 51 9.68 7.59 3.22
N PHE A 52 8.71 8.47 3.48
CA PHE A 52 7.32 8.13 3.23
C PHE A 52 6.59 9.21 2.44
N TYR A 53 6.15 8.83 1.25
CA TYR A 53 5.40 9.67 0.33
C TYR A 53 4.00 9.09 0.15
N SER A 54 2.98 9.95 0.27
CA SER A 54 1.58 9.57 0.08
C SER A 54 0.93 10.47 -0.96
N LEU A 55 0.52 9.88 -2.08
CA LEU A 55 -0.02 10.57 -3.25
C LEU A 55 -1.53 10.39 -3.33
N ASP A 56 -2.26 11.47 -3.59
CA ASP A 56 -3.69 11.44 -3.86
C ASP A 56 -4.09 12.65 -4.73
N ILE A 57 -5.00 12.44 -5.67
CA ILE A 57 -5.58 13.50 -6.50
C ILE A 57 -6.47 14.43 -5.68
N SER A 58 -7.04 13.95 -4.58
CA SER A 58 -7.99 14.67 -3.75
C SER A 58 -7.35 15.40 -2.57
N LYS A 59 -7.18 16.73 -2.69
CA LYS A 59 -6.77 17.59 -1.56
C LYS A 59 -7.61 17.37 -0.31
N LYS A 60 -8.90 17.10 -0.47
CA LYS A 60 -9.82 16.87 0.62
C LYS A 60 -9.51 15.56 1.38
N ASN A 61 -9.18 14.49 0.66
CA ASN A 61 -8.77 13.23 1.27
C ASN A 61 -7.47 13.42 2.06
N GLN A 62 -6.46 14.02 1.46
CA GLN A 62 -5.18 14.29 2.12
C GLN A 62 -5.34 15.19 3.36
N TYR A 63 -6.16 16.23 3.28
CA TYR A 63 -6.43 17.08 4.46
C TYR A 63 -7.05 16.26 5.61
N ARG A 64 -8.02 15.38 5.30
CA ARG A 64 -8.66 14.52 6.30
C ARG A 64 -7.68 13.49 6.87
N ALA A 65 -6.89 12.88 6.01
CA ALA A 65 -5.86 11.93 6.42
C ALA A 65 -4.85 12.59 7.36
N LYS A 66 -4.28 13.74 6.99
CA LYS A 66 -3.38 14.54 7.84
C LYS A 66 -3.97 14.79 9.23
N LYS A 67 -5.23 15.25 9.28
CA LYS A 67 -5.91 15.52 10.55
C LYS A 67 -6.09 14.26 11.41
N THR A 68 -6.44 13.13 10.79
CA THR A 68 -6.63 11.85 11.48
C THR A 68 -5.29 11.34 12.03
N ILE A 69 -4.25 11.37 11.22
CA ILE A 69 -2.91 10.89 11.56
C ILE A 69 -2.32 11.75 12.69
N SER A 70 -2.35 13.08 12.56
CA SER A 70 -1.86 13.99 13.61
C SER A 70 -2.57 13.76 14.94
N ARG A 71 -3.90 13.58 14.92
CA ARG A 71 -4.70 13.30 16.11
C ARG A 71 -4.33 11.96 16.77
N TYR A 72 -4.03 10.96 15.97
CA TYR A 72 -3.66 9.63 16.46
C TYR A 72 -2.25 9.65 17.04
N LEU A 73 -1.29 10.17 16.28
CA LEU A 73 0.12 10.19 16.66
C LEU A 73 0.41 11.16 17.80
N SER A 74 -0.40 12.22 18.01
CA SER A 74 -0.25 13.10 19.18
C SER A 74 -0.47 12.40 20.53
N ASN A 75 -1.07 11.22 20.53
CA ASN A 75 -1.22 10.39 21.74
C ASN A 75 -0.01 9.47 22.00
N TYR A 76 0.92 9.38 21.03
CA TYR A 76 2.18 8.65 21.17
C TYR A 76 3.32 9.66 21.15
N SER A 77 4.43 9.36 21.81
CA SER A 77 5.56 10.29 21.95
C SER A 77 6.00 10.86 20.58
N SER A 78 6.40 12.12 20.57
CA SER A 78 6.71 12.94 19.38
C SER A 78 7.81 12.37 18.46
N ASP A 79 8.51 11.34 18.87
CA ASP A 79 9.61 10.70 18.12
C ASP A 79 9.13 9.84 16.95
N PHE A 80 7.81 9.64 16.79
CA PHE A 80 7.20 8.83 15.75
C PHE A 80 6.53 9.62 14.61
N ILE A 81 6.64 10.96 14.61
CA ILE A 81 6.10 11.77 13.50
C ILE A 81 7.14 11.79 12.41
N ASN A 82 7.14 10.77 11.58
CA ASN A 82 7.84 10.84 10.31
C ASN A 82 7.21 11.94 9.47
N ASP A 83 8.03 12.76 8.82
CA ASP A 83 7.59 13.80 7.87
C ASP A 83 6.99 13.13 6.64
N ILE A 84 5.72 12.70 6.74
CA ILE A 84 5.01 12.15 5.59
C ILE A 84 4.90 13.23 4.53
N GLN A 85 5.50 12.99 3.37
CA GLN A 85 5.42 13.88 2.23
C GLN A 85 4.12 13.62 1.46
N PHE A 86 3.13 14.48 1.65
CA PHE A 86 1.87 14.39 0.93
C PHE A 86 1.96 15.11 -0.41
N ILE A 87 1.82 14.36 -1.50
CA ILE A 87 1.83 14.88 -2.86
C ILE A 87 0.41 14.91 -3.39
N ASN A 88 -0.08 16.11 -3.74
CA ASN A 88 -1.39 16.25 -4.35
C ASN A 88 -1.26 16.41 -5.85
N THR A 89 -1.38 15.32 -6.58
CA THR A 89 -1.32 15.27 -8.03
C THR A 89 -2.12 14.09 -8.58
N ASP A 90 -2.44 14.12 -9.86
CA ASP A 90 -2.94 12.95 -10.58
C ASP A 90 -1.81 11.94 -10.76
N LEU A 91 -2.16 10.64 -10.77
CA LEU A 91 -1.18 9.58 -10.96
C LEU A 91 -0.52 9.66 -12.35
N SER A 92 -1.27 10.09 -13.36
CA SER A 92 -0.75 10.32 -14.71
C SER A 92 0.31 11.42 -14.80
N ASP A 93 0.30 12.38 -13.87
CA ASP A 93 1.23 13.51 -13.85
C ASP A 93 2.45 13.24 -12.94
N PHE A 94 2.37 12.24 -12.08
CA PHE A 94 3.44 11.92 -11.14
C PHE A 94 4.63 11.28 -11.87
N LYS A 95 5.83 11.76 -11.56
CA LYS A 95 7.10 11.21 -12.08
C LYS A 95 8.00 10.81 -10.94
N ILE A 96 8.30 9.53 -10.85
CA ILE A 96 9.12 8.94 -9.78
C ILE A 96 10.55 9.51 -9.78
N ASP A 97 11.08 9.89 -10.93
CA ASP A 97 12.42 10.47 -11.07
C ASP A 97 12.55 11.89 -10.49
N THR A 98 11.44 12.53 -10.11
CA THR A 98 11.47 13.82 -9.40
C THR A 98 11.82 13.66 -7.92
N VAL A 99 11.81 12.44 -7.40
CA VAL A 99 12.16 12.15 -6.01
C VAL A 99 13.65 11.83 -5.93
N PRO A 100 14.41 12.40 -4.94
CA PRO A 100 15.89 12.33 -4.91
C PRO A 100 16.46 10.97 -4.48
N PHE A 101 15.64 9.95 -4.30
CA PHE A 101 16.02 8.59 -3.92
C PHE A 101 15.15 7.55 -4.63
N LYS A 102 15.49 6.28 -4.50
CA LYS A 102 14.69 5.16 -5.00
C LYS A 102 13.83 4.60 -3.89
N PHE A 103 12.56 4.34 -4.20
CA PHE A 103 11.65 3.65 -3.29
C PHE A 103 12.00 2.16 -3.21
N ASP A 104 11.80 1.57 -2.04
CA ASP A 104 11.89 0.12 -1.82
C ASP A 104 10.54 -0.55 -2.14
N THR A 105 9.44 0.18 -1.87
CA THR A 105 8.09 -0.33 -2.05
C THR A 105 7.14 0.75 -2.55
N VAL A 106 6.32 0.37 -3.52
CA VAL A 106 5.13 1.13 -3.96
C VAL A 106 3.89 0.35 -3.56
N ILE A 107 2.97 1.02 -2.86
CA ILE A 107 1.67 0.46 -2.49
C ILE A 107 0.58 1.27 -3.17
N THR A 108 -0.40 0.61 -3.80
CA THR A 108 -1.48 1.30 -4.51
C THR A 108 -2.85 0.87 -3.99
N ASP A 109 -3.69 1.87 -3.68
CA ASP A 109 -5.13 1.73 -3.40
C ASP A 109 -5.91 2.71 -4.30
N VAL A 110 -5.78 2.50 -5.59
CA VAL A 110 -6.44 3.28 -6.65
C VAL A 110 -7.06 2.36 -7.69
N PRO A 111 -8.10 2.81 -8.41
CA PRO A 111 -8.81 1.97 -9.38
C PRO A 111 -7.94 1.50 -10.56
N GLU A 112 -6.98 2.31 -10.98
CA GLU A 112 -6.18 2.09 -12.19
C GLU A 112 -4.67 2.27 -11.92
N PRO A 113 -4.05 1.40 -11.10
CA PRO A 113 -2.64 1.54 -10.73
C PRO A 113 -1.67 1.43 -11.91
N TRP A 114 -2.08 0.82 -13.02
CA TRP A 114 -1.28 0.69 -14.24
C TRP A 114 -0.97 2.03 -14.92
N VAL A 115 -1.77 3.09 -14.67
CA VAL A 115 -1.51 4.46 -15.18
C VAL A 115 -0.15 4.99 -14.73
N PHE A 116 0.34 4.53 -13.59
CA PHE A 116 1.70 4.86 -13.12
C PHE A 116 2.77 4.58 -14.20
N PHE A 117 2.66 3.48 -14.91
CA PHE A 117 3.67 3.02 -15.88
C PHE A 117 3.63 3.76 -17.21
N GLU A 118 2.62 4.60 -17.47
CA GLU A 118 2.56 5.44 -18.68
C GLU A 118 3.69 6.49 -18.71
N ASN A 119 4.10 6.97 -17.53
CA ASN A 119 5.10 8.02 -17.39
C ASN A 119 6.28 7.68 -16.47
N ASN A 120 6.35 6.44 -15.98
CA ASN A 120 7.38 6.01 -15.05
C ASN A 120 7.99 4.68 -15.47
N HIS A 121 9.32 4.60 -15.41
CA HIS A 121 10.07 3.37 -15.62
C HIS A 121 10.80 3.00 -14.33
N ILE A 122 10.69 1.73 -13.94
CA ILE A 122 11.37 1.23 -12.75
C ILE A 122 12.71 0.61 -13.15
N ASN A 123 13.80 1.20 -12.64
CA ASN A 123 15.17 0.76 -12.89
C ASN A 123 15.91 0.36 -11.61
N SER A 124 15.19 -0.02 -10.57
CA SER A 124 15.71 -0.42 -9.26
C SER A 124 14.96 -1.62 -8.72
N ASN A 125 15.51 -2.24 -7.69
CA ASN A 125 14.77 -3.22 -6.91
C ASN A 125 13.59 -2.55 -6.24
N LEU A 126 12.39 -3.05 -6.48
CA LEU A 126 11.15 -2.48 -5.98
C LEU A 126 10.12 -3.58 -5.72
N TYR A 127 9.47 -3.54 -4.57
CA TYR A 127 8.23 -4.27 -4.31
C TYR A 127 7.04 -3.43 -4.77
N TRP A 128 6.15 -4.06 -5.52
CA TRP A 128 4.87 -3.47 -5.91
C TRP A 128 3.74 -4.22 -5.24
N VAL A 129 2.88 -3.51 -4.52
CA VAL A 129 1.72 -4.08 -3.83
C VAL A 129 0.48 -3.28 -4.21
N SER A 130 -0.51 -3.93 -4.80
CA SER A 130 -1.80 -3.28 -5.13
C SER A 130 -2.94 -3.92 -4.37
N TYR A 131 -3.81 -3.09 -3.80
CA TYR A 131 -5.09 -3.53 -3.25
C TYR A 131 -6.21 -3.19 -4.23
N LEU A 132 -6.87 -4.23 -4.74
CA LEU A 132 -7.85 -4.09 -5.83
C LEU A 132 -9.14 -4.85 -5.53
N PRO A 133 -10.32 -4.24 -5.79
CA PRO A 133 -11.60 -4.87 -5.50
C PRO A 133 -12.02 -5.95 -6.52
N SER A 134 -11.39 -6.02 -7.69
CA SER A 134 -11.83 -6.86 -8.79
C SER A 134 -10.70 -7.69 -9.39
N ILE A 135 -10.98 -8.97 -9.65
CA ILE A 135 -10.03 -9.87 -10.32
C ILE A 135 -9.67 -9.42 -11.74
N SER A 136 -10.59 -8.75 -12.44
CA SER A 136 -10.30 -8.18 -13.77
C SER A 136 -9.27 -7.05 -13.71
N GLN A 137 -9.31 -6.22 -12.65
CA GLN A 137 -8.27 -5.21 -12.42
C GLN A 137 -6.93 -5.85 -12.09
N VAL A 138 -6.94 -6.92 -11.30
CA VAL A 138 -5.73 -7.70 -10.97
C VAL A 138 -5.11 -8.29 -12.24
N SER A 139 -5.92 -8.91 -13.14
CA SER A 139 -5.43 -9.47 -14.40
C SER A 139 -4.78 -8.40 -15.27
N LYS A 140 -5.43 -7.25 -15.44
CA LYS A 140 -4.88 -6.13 -16.21
C LYS A 140 -3.57 -5.60 -15.60
N LEU A 141 -3.52 -5.45 -14.28
CA LEU A 141 -2.30 -5.02 -13.60
C LEU A 141 -1.16 -6.03 -13.79
N ALA A 142 -1.46 -7.34 -13.70
CA ALA A 142 -0.46 -8.39 -13.86
C ALA A 142 0.21 -8.34 -15.25
N GLU A 143 -0.56 -8.13 -16.32
CA GLU A 143 -0.03 -7.94 -17.67
C GLU A 143 0.92 -6.73 -17.71
N VAL A 144 0.49 -5.57 -17.20
CA VAL A 144 1.32 -4.36 -17.20
C VAL A 144 2.58 -4.51 -16.36
N LEU A 145 2.51 -5.18 -15.21
CA LEU A 145 3.69 -5.43 -14.39
C LEU A 145 4.72 -6.31 -15.10
N GLN A 146 4.27 -7.37 -15.81
CA GLN A 146 5.14 -8.22 -16.60
C GLN A 146 5.83 -7.45 -17.73
N ASP A 147 5.10 -6.59 -18.44
CA ASP A 147 5.63 -5.72 -19.49
C ASP A 147 6.68 -4.72 -18.95
N ASN A 148 6.61 -4.38 -17.67
CA ASN A 148 7.55 -3.49 -16.98
C ASN A 148 8.62 -4.22 -16.15
N SER A 149 8.96 -5.44 -16.52
CA SER A 149 10.05 -6.25 -15.95
C SER A 149 9.85 -6.69 -14.50
N PHE A 150 8.61 -6.65 -14.01
CA PHE A 150 8.29 -7.27 -12.73
C PHE A 150 8.20 -8.79 -12.87
N LYS A 151 8.63 -9.48 -11.83
CA LYS A 151 8.57 -10.96 -11.74
C LYS A 151 7.13 -11.43 -11.47
N ASP A 152 6.97 -12.72 -11.32
CA ASP A 152 5.68 -13.38 -11.10
C ASP A 152 4.77 -12.60 -10.16
N VAL A 153 3.55 -12.33 -10.62
CA VAL A 153 2.55 -11.64 -9.80
C VAL A 153 1.88 -12.65 -8.89
N GLU A 154 2.08 -12.49 -7.60
CA GLU A 154 1.40 -13.26 -6.57
C GLU A 154 0.08 -12.57 -6.19
N ILE A 155 -1.02 -13.31 -6.17
CA ILE A 155 -2.34 -12.78 -5.84
C ILE A 155 -2.81 -13.45 -4.55
N LYS A 156 -3.20 -12.63 -3.58
CA LYS A 156 -3.67 -13.07 -2.27
C LYS A 156 -5.04 -12.46 -1.95
N GLU A 157 -5.82 -13.22 -1.20
CA GLU A 157 -7.04 -12.77 -0.55
C GLU A 157 -6.99 -13.23 0.91
N THR A 158 -7.25 -12.33 1.85
CA THR A 158 -7.18 -12.65 3.27
C THR A 158 -8.58 -12.87 3.84
N MET A 159 -8.81 -13.99 4.49
CA MET A 159 -10.05 -14.29 5.22
C MET A 159 -9.77 -14.37 6.72
N GLU A 160 -10.61 -13.71 7.50
CA GLU A 160 -10.54 -13.72 8.97
C GLU A 160 -11.81 -14.30 9.54
N ARG A 161 -11.69 -15.29 10.45
CA ARG A 161 -12.80 -15.87 11.15
C ARG A 161 -12.74 -15.59 12.64
N GLU A 162 -13.64 -14.76 13.09
CA GLU A 162 -13.74 -14.41 14.50
C GLU A 162 -14.54 -15.47 15.29
N TRP A 163 -14.16 -15.65 16.55
CA TRP A 163 -14.82 -16.53 17.51
C TRP A 163 -15.38 -15.73 18.68
N THR A 164 -16.45 -16.24 19.27
CA THR A 164 -17.05 -15.69 20.49
C THR A 164 -16.94 -16.73 21.59
N ILE A 165 -16.44 -16.32 22.76
CA ILE A 165 -16.41 -17.12 23.98
C ILE A 165 -17.32 -16.42 24.99
N ARG A 166 -18.34 -17.14 25.48
CA ARG A 166 -19.25 -16.66 26.52
C ARG A 166 -19.55 -17.82 27.49
N GLY A 167 -19.02 -17.77 28.71
CA GLY A 167 -19.09 -18.87 29.67
C GLY A 167 -18.53 -20.14 29.06
N ASN A 168 -19.31 -21.22 29.04
CA ASN A 168 -18.92 -22.53 28.49
C ASN A 168 -19.16 -22.66 26.97
N ILE A 169 -19.62 -21.61 26.30
CA ILE A 169 -19.90 -21.61 24.86
C ILE A 169 -18.74 -20.99 24.10
N SER A 170 -18.13 -21.78 23.22
CA SER A 170 -17.09 -21.31 22.29
C SER A 170 -17.53 -21.66 20.87
N ARG A 171 -17.77 -20.64 20.04
CA ARG A 171 -18.23 -20.84 18.66
C ARG A 171 -17.76 -19.74 17.73
N PRO A 172 -17.59 -20.01 16.41
CA PRO A 172 -17.34 -18.96 15.44
C PRO A 172 -18.53 -18.00 15.35
N LYS A 173 -18.27 -16.73 15.01
CA LYS A 173 -19.32 -15.80 14.64
C LYS A 173 -20.09 -16.31 13.41
N HIS A 174 -21.39 -16.07 13.37
CA HIS A 174 -22.25 -16.49 12.24
C HIS A 174 -21.94 -15.71 10.95
N THR A 175 -21.52 -14.45 11.09
CA THR A 175 -21.19 -13.58 9.97
C THR A 175 -19.67 -13.50 9.80
N MET A 176 -19.23 -13.60 8.55
CA MET A 176 -17.83 -13.40 8.14
C MET A 176 -17.83 -12.50 6.90
N VAL A 177 -16.89 -11.56 6.81
CA VAL A 177 -16.65 -10.83 5.58
C VAL A 177 -15.79 -11.72 4.69
N GLY A 178 -16.40 -12.30 3.65
CA GLY A 178 -15.74 -13.27 2.77
C GLY A 178 -14.79 -12.62 1.77
N HIS A 179 -15.12 -11.40 1.31
CA HIS A 179 -14.29 -10.67 0.35
C HIS A 179 -14.17 -9.19 0.75
N THR A 180 -12.95 -8.67 0.69
CA THR A 180 -12.66 -7.25 0.93
C THR A 180 -11.87 -6.63 -0.23
N GLY A 181 -10.99 -7.39 -0.84
CA GLY A 181 -10.17 -7.03 -1.97
C GLY A 181 -9.07 -8.05 -2.22
N PHE A 182 -8.46 -7.98 -3.37
CA PHE A 182 -7.28 -8.75 -3.75
C PHE A 182 -6.01 -7.95 -3.48
N ILE A 183 -4.98 -8.62 -3.00
CA ILE A 183 -3.63 -8.08 -2.83
C ILE A 183 -2.78 -8.69 -3.94
N ALA A 184 -2.39 -7.88 -4.93
CA ALA A 184 -1.49 -8.28 -5.99
C ALA A 184 -0.08 -7.79 -5.65
N VAL A 185 0.88 -8.71 -5.62
CA VAL A 185 2.26 -8.45 -5.23
C VAL A 185 3.19 -8.87 -6.33
N SER A 186 4.16 -8.03 -6.64
CA SER A 186 5.28 -8.39 -7.52
C SER A 186 6.53 -7.62 -7.13
N TYR A 187 7.67 -7.98 -7.70
CA TYR A 187 8.92 -7.29 -7.45
C TYR A 187 9.81 -7.28 -8.69
N THR A 188 10.60 -6.23 -8.84
CA THR A 188 11.68 -6.19 -9.81
C THR A 188 12.93 -6.79 -9.17
N HIS A 189 13.64 -7.65 -9.90
CA HIS A 189 14.95 -8.15 -9.48
C HIS A 189 15.98 -7.75 -10.54
N LEU A 190 16.78 -6.76 -10.24
CA LEU A 190 17.98 -6.53 -11.02
C LEU A 190 18.96 -7.65 -10.66
N THR A 191 18.97 -8.72 -11.44
CA THR A 191 20.02 -9.73 -11.34
C THR A 191 21.35 -9.05 -11.61
N LEU A 192 22.25 -9.01 -10.62
CA LEU A 192 23.65 -8.82 -10.92
C LEU A 192 24.04 -9.87 -11.98
N PRO A 193 24.80 -9.50 -13.02
CA PRO A 193 25.27 -10.48 -13.98
C PRO A 193 26.04 -11.55 -13.21
N THR A 194 25.47 -12.76 -13.14
CA THR A 194 26.20 -13.93 -12.65
C THR A 194 27.26 -14.20 -13.70
N ASN A 195 28.51 -13.86 -13.42
CA ASN A 195 29.63 -14.41 -14.11
C ASN A 195 29.56 -15.94 -13.87
N ARG A 196 28.99 -16.67 -14.80
CA ARG A 196 29.25 -18.10 -14.94
C ARG A 196 30.54 -18.23 -15.69
N GLU A 197 31.61 -18.43 -14.94
CA GLU A 197 32.81 -19.10 -15.47
C GLU A 197 32.49 -20.55 -15.81
#